data_8880e7b365428243e5c5cd95f48bf435
#
_entry.id   8880e7b365428243e5c5cd95f48bf435
#
_cell.length_a   1.000
_cell.length_b   1.000
_cell.length_c   1.000
_cell.angle_alpha   90.00
_cell.angle_beta   90.00
_cell.angle_gamma   90.00
#
_symmetry.space_group_name_H-M   'P 1'
#
loop_
_entity.id
_entity.type
_entity.pdbx_description
1 polymer ?
#
loop_
_entity_poly.entity_id
_entity_poly.type
_entity_poly.pdbx_seq_one_letter_code
_entity_poly.pdbx_strand_id
1 'polypeptide(L)'
;MKKNQVLDFMDTLEKGDKKLTAYVNMYEALSAFLTDFDFLKDSLGLTQQDIAEKMGTTQSAISRIASLKTNPSYKQLQKMAEAVGGELLVTPMKSMTVQVPYDLQETVCKLAKREGKSTNEYLDELLRKGIHRRSRCFFRNSDA
;
A
#
# COMPACT_ATOMS: atom_id res chain seq x y z
N MET A 1 -2.47 16.60 26.10
CA MET A 1 -3.84 16.29 25.62
C MET A 1 -4.18 14.87 26.02
N LYS A 2 -5.34 14.67 26.63
CA LYS A 2 -5.79 13.34 27.07
C LYS A 2 -6.22 12.52 25.84
N LYS A 3 -5.87 11.22 25.82
CA LYS A 3 -6.08 10.28 24.71
C LYS A 3 -7.53 10.31 24.14
N ASN A 4 -8.52 10.60 24.95
CA ASN A 4 -9.93 10.71 24.57
C ASN A 4 -10.26 11.95 23.72
N GLN A 5 -9.55 13.07 23.89
CA GLN A 5 -9.80 14.29 23.13
C GLN A 5 -9.35 14.19 21.66
N VAL A 6 -8.33 13.36 21.40
CA VAL A 6 -7.86 13.12 20.02
C VAL A 6 -8.83 12.19 19.29
N LEU A 7 -9.36 11.17 19.96
CA LEU A 7 -10.36 10.26 19.38
C LEU A 7 -11.69 10.98 19.12
N ASP A 8 -12.18 11.78 20.06
CA ASP A 8 -13.37 12.63 19.88
C ASP A 8 -13.21 13.64 18.75
N PHE A 9 -12.02 14.21 18.63
CA PHE A 9 -11.70 15.10 17.52
C PHE A 9 -11.69 14.34 16.18
N MET A 10 -11.08 13.16 16.11
CA MET A 10 -11.08 12.32 14.91
C MET A 10 -12.49 11.86 14.53
N ASP A 11 -13.32 11.42 15.50
CA ASP A 11 -14.72 11.05 15.25
C ASP A 11 -15.58 12.23 14.76
N THR A 12 -15.27 13.45 15.20
CA THR A 12 -15.95 14.67 14.75
C THR A 12 -15.51 15.03 13.33
N LEU A 13 -14.27 14.75 12.98
CA LEU A 13 -13.72 14.92 11.63
C LEU A 13 -14.32 13.94 10.61
N GLU A 14 -14.57 12.69 11.01
CA GLU A 14 -15.18 11.67 10.13
C GLU A 14 -16.63 12.00 9.77
N LYS A 15 -17.34 12.73 10.62
CA LYS A 15 -18.81 12.95 10.49
C LYS A 15 -19.23 14.20 9.73
N GLY A 16 -18.34 15.12 9.37
CA GLY A 16 -18.80 16.45 8.99
C GLY A 16 -18.25 17.13 7.75
N ASP A 17 -17.04 16.86 7.31
CA ASP A 17 -16.46 17.63 6.19
C ASP A 17 -15.80 16.74 5.12
N LYS A 18 -16.44 16.71 3.93
CA LYS A 18 -15.91 15.98 2.75
C LYS A 18 -14.49 16.40 2.36
N LYS A 19 -14.10 17.66 2.62
CA LYS A 19 -12.74 18.15 2.35
C LYS A 19 -11.74 17.52 3.32
N LEU A 20 -12.15 17.38 4.57
CA LEU A 20 -11.29 16.80 5.61
C LEU A 20 -11.13 15.30 5.41
N THR A 21 -12.19 14.57 5.06
CA THR A 21 -12.12 13.15 4.70
C THR A 21 -11.17 12.94 3.50
N ALA A 22 -11.22 13.80 2.48
CA ALA A 22 -10.29 13.73 1.35
C ALA A 22 -8.83 13.97 1.79
N TYR A 23 -8.60 14.87 2.75
CA TYR A 23 -7.28 15.15 3.33
C TYR A 23 -6.74 13.94 4.13
N VAL A 24 -7.58 13.33 4.96
CA VAL A 24 -7.25 12.12 5.73
C VAL A 24 -6.89 10.97 4.79
N ASN A 25 -7.72 10.70 3.79
CA ASN A 25 -7.47 9.64 2.80
C ASN A 25 -6.15 9.84 2.03
N MET A 26 -5.84 11.09 1.68
CA MET A 26 -4.55 11.41 1.02
C MET A 26 -3.36 11.16 1.96
N TYR A 27 -3.50 11.50 3.23
CA TYR A 27 -2.47 11.28 4.25
C TYR A 27 -2.25 9.80 4.54
N GLU A 28 -3.32 9.01 4.61
CA GLU A 28 -3.27 7.56 4.77
C GLU A 28 -2.57 6.89 3.59
N ALA A 29 -2.93 7.27 2.36
CA ALA A 29 -2.29 6.74 1.15
C ALA A 29 -0.79 7.06 1.09
N LEU A 30 -0.39 8.29 1.45
CA LEU A 30 1.02 8.67 1.51
C LEU A 30 1.76 7.94 2.64
N SER A 31 1.13 7.79 3.81
CA SER A 31 1.70 7.07 4.94
C SER A 31 1.93 5.58 4.62
N ALA A 32 0.97 4.94 3.94
CA ALA A 32 1.11 3.56 3.47
C ALA A 32 2.28 3.42 2.49
N PHE A 33 2.36 4.31 1.49
CA PHE A 33 3.49 4.34 0.55
C PHE A 33 4.83 4.48 1.27
N LEU A 34 4.94 5.39 2.24
CA LEU A 34 6.19 5.62 2.98
C LEU A 34 6.56 4.41 3.84
N THR A 35 5.59 3.70 4.41
CA THR A 35 5.83 2.47 5.16
C THR A 35 6.43 1.38 4.27
N ASP A 36 5.84 1.15 3.09
CA ASP A 36 6.35 0.18 2.12
C ASP A 36 7.72 0.59 1.56
N PHE A 37 7.90 1.88 1.29
CA PHE A 37 9.18 2.45 0.84
C PHE A 37 10.29 2.25 1.87
N ASP A 38 10.05 2.55 3.16
CA ASP A 38 11.04 2.37 4.23
C ASP A 38 11.38 0.88 4.42
N PHE A 39 10.39 0.00 4.34
CA PHE A 39 10.62 -1.44 4.39
C PHE A 39 11.54 -1.91 3.25
N LEU A 40 11.26 -1.50 2.00
CA LEU A 40 12.09 -1.85 0.85
C LEU A 40 13.50 -1.25 0.95
N LYS A 41 13.61 0.02 1.33
CA LYS A 41 14.87 0.72 1.53
C LYS A 41 15.74 -0.02 2.56
N ASP A 42 15.17 -0.38 3.70
CA ASP A 42 15.89 -1.07 4.78
C ASP A 42 16.29 -2.50 4.37
N SER A 43 15.42 -3.22 3.66
CA SER A 43 15.72 -4.56 3.14
C SER A 43 16.89 -4.58 2.13
N LEU A 44 17.10 -3.48 1.43
CA LEU A 44 18.21 -3.30 0.48
C LEU A 44 19.45 -2.67 1.15
N GLY A 45 19.40 -2.33 2.43
CA GLY A 45 20.47 -1.66 3.16
C GLY A 45 20.76 -0.24 2.66
N LEU A 46 19.78 0.42 2.03
CA LEU A 46 19.94 1.76 1.47
C LEU A 46 19.68 2.84 2.53
N THR A 47 20.46 3.90 2.48
CA THR A 47 20.27 5.10 3.31
C THR A 47 19.43 6.15 2.56
N GLN A 48 18.92 7.14 3.28
CA GLN A 48 18.25 8.30 2.64
C GLN A 48 19.19 9.06 1.70
N GLN A 49 20.50 9.02 1.96
CA GLN A 49 21.50 9.62 1.09
C GLN A 49 21.60 8.88 -0.25
N ASP A 50 21.64 7.53 -0.21
CA ASP A 50 21.67 6.69 -1.42
C ASP A 50 20.43 6.92 -2.28
N ILE A 51 19.26 7.04 -1.64
CA ILE A 51 18.00 7.36 -2.33
C ILE A 51 18.07 8.74 -2.99
N ALA A 52 18.59 9.74 -2.25
CA ALA A 52 18.71 11.09 -2.79
C ALA A 52 19.63 11.13 -4.01
N GLU A 53 20.75 10.42 -4.00
CA GLU A 53 21.65 10.28 -5.13
C GLU A 53 21.01 9.62 -6.33
N LYS A 54 20.33 8.49 -6.13
CA LYS A 54 19.58 7.79 -7.20
C LYS A 54 18.48 8.66 -7.83
N MET A 55 17.84 9.51 -7.03
CA MET A 55 16.79 10.41 -7.50
C MET A 55 17.30 11.72 -8.10
N GLY A 56 18.59 12.03 -7.96
CA GLY A 56 19.18 13.32 -8.35
C GLY A 56 18.65 14.49 -7.51
N THR A 57 18.51 14.29 -6.19
CA THR A 57 17.99 15.27 -5.22
C THR A 57 18.86 15.32 -3.95
N THR A 58 18.42 16.02 -2.93
CA THR A 58 19.14 16.12 -1.65
C THR A 58 18.53 15.21 -0.59
N GLN A 59 19.37 14.70 0.33
CA GLN A 59 18.91 13.92 1.48
C GLN A 59 17.87 14.69 2.32
N SER A 60 18.05 16.01 2.45
CA SER A 60 17.09 16.87 3.13
C SER A 60 15.69 16.88 2.48
N ALA A 61 15.62 16.81 1.14
CA ALA A 61 14.35 16.71 0.42
C ALA A 61 13.67 15.37 0.70
N ILE A 62 14.42 14.27 0.68
CA ILE A 62 13.89 12.92 1.02
C ILE A 62 13.41 12.90 2.47
N SER A 63 14.18 13.40 3.42
CA SER A 63 13.80 13.47 4.83
C SER A 63 12.52 14.27 5.08
N ARG A 64 12.28 15.34 4.33
CA ARG A 64 11.04 16.14 4.43
C ARG A 64 9.82 15.39 3.92
N ILE A 65 9.97 14.60 2.87
CA ILE A 65 8.89 13.72 2.37
C ILE A 65 8.64 12.62 3.39
N ALA A 66 9.66 11.91 3.82
CA ALA A 66 9.56 10.81 4.79
C ALA A 66 8.94 11.25 6.13
N SER A 67 9.15 12.50 6.54
CA SER A 67 8.53 13.06 7.75
C SER A 67 7.15 13.72 7.52
N LEU A 68 6.54 13.53 6.34
CA LEU A 68 5.23 14.10 5.96
C LEU A 68 5.18 15.64 6.05
N LYS A 69 6.34 16.32 6.01
CA LYS A 69 6.43 17.80 6.06
C LYS A 69 6.18 18.46 4.71
N THR A 70 6.17 17.69 3.63
CA THR A 70 5.90 18.17 2.28
C THR A 70 4.99 17.18 1.56
N ASN A 71 4.13 17.68 0.69
CA ASN A 71 3.32 16.83 -0.19
C ASN A 71 4.11 16.54 -1.47
N PRO A 72 4.60 15.31 -1.69
CA PRO A 72 5.36 14.98 -2.89
C PRO A 72 4.46 14.94 -4.12
N SER A 73 5.01 15.33 -5.26
CA SER A 73 4.35 15.13 -6.55
C SER A 73 4.36 13.64 -6.93
N TYR A 74 3.44 13.23 -7.80
CA TYR A 74 3.41 11.89 -8.39
C TYR A 74 4.79 11.47 -8.95
N LYS A 75 5.45 12.38 -9.68
CA LYS A 75 6.80 12.13 -10.23
C LYS A 75 7.85 11.85 -9.16
N GLN A 76 7.75 12.49 -7.99
CA GLN A 76 8.66 12.24 -6.88
C GLN A 76 8.39 10.87 -6.25
N LEU A 77 7.11 10.50 -6.04
CA LEU A 77 6.75 9.18 -5.52
C LEU A 77 7.18 8.05 -6.48
N GLN A 78 7.00 8.24 -7.79
CA GLN A 78 7.47 7.30 -8.81
C GLN A 78 8.98 7.09 -8.72
N LYS A 79 9.77 8.18 -8.67
CA LYS A 79 11.23 8.09 -8.52
C LYS A 79 11.65 7.43 -7.20
N MET A 80 10.92 7.67 -6.12
CA MET A 80 11.18 6.99 -4.84
C MET A 80 10.94 5.48 -4.96
N ALA A 81 9.83 5.06 -5.55
CA ALA A 81 9.55 3.64 -5.78
C ALA A 81 10.64 2.99 -6.66
N GLU A 82 10.99 3.60 -7.80
CA GLU A 82 12.06 3.13 -8.69
C GLU A 82 13.42 3.03 -7.98
N ALA A 83 13.75 3.96 -7.08
CA ALA A 83 15.03 3.97 -6.35
C ALA A 83 15.21 2.74 -5.44
N VAL A 84 14.11 2.16 -4.96
CA VAL A 84 14.09 0.91 -4.15
C VAL A 84 13.68 -0.32 -4.96
N GLY A 85 13.63 -0.22 -6.28
CA GLY A 85 13.26 -1.34 -7.17
C GLY A 85 11.78 -1.71 -7.16
N GLY A 86 10.93 -0.85 -6.62
CA GLY A 86 9.48 -0.99 -6.60
C GLY A 86 8.80 -0.28 -7.77
N GLU A 87 7.49 -0.42 -7.84
CA GLU A 87 6.62 0.26 -8.80
C GLU A 87 5.56 1.08 -8.08
N LEU A 88 5.21 2.26 -8.61
CA LEU A 88 4.10 3.06 -8.12
C LEU A 88 2.83 2.73 -8.88
N LEU A 89 1.87 2.09 -8.21
CA LEU A 89 0.54 1.83 -8.76
C LEU A 89 -0.46 2.87 -8.26
N VAL A 90 -1.06 3.61 -9.19
CA VAL A 90 -2.16 4.55 -8.90
C VAL A 90 -3.41 4.07 -9.62
N THR A 91 -4.41 3.66 -8.85
CA THR A 91 -5.69 3.20 -9.38
C THR A 91 -6.85 4.05 -8.84
N PRO A 92 -7.84 4.44 -9.66
CA PRO A 92 -9.06 5.06 -9.16
C PRO A 92 -9.83 4.04 -8.31
N MET A 93 -10.12 4.39 -7.07
CA MET A 93 -10.70 3.51 -6.06
C MET A 93 -12.15 3.13 -6.36
N LYS A 94 -12.38 2.06 -7.10
CA LYS A 94 -13.60 1.24 -7.02
C LYS A 94 -13.29 -0.26 -6.86
N SER A 95 -12.01 -0.64 -6.82
CA SER A 95 -11.56 -2.00 -6.63
C SER A 95 -10.82 -2.15 -5.30
N MET A 96 -11.06 -3.23 -4.61
CA MET A 96 -10.27 -3.61 -3.45
C MET A 96 -8.91 -4.11 -3.96
N THR A 97 -7.82 -3.47 -3.52
CA THR A 97 -6.46 -3.96 -3.78
C THR A 97 -6.02 -4.85 -2.63
N VAL A 98 -5.48 -6.02 -2.96
CA VAL A 98 -4.91 -6.95 -1.99
C VAL A 98 -3.41 -7.00 -2.22
N GLN A 99 -2.65 -6.67 -1.19
CA GLN A 99 -1.20 -6.86 -1.23
C GLN A 99 -0.86 -8.32 -0.94
N VAL A 100 -0.04 -8.91 -1.79
CA VAL A 100 0.50 -10.26 -1.54
C VAL A 100 1.66 -10.13 -0.56
N PRO A 101 1.63 -10.81 0.61
CA PRO A 101 2.74 -10.82 1.55
C PRO A 101 4.06 -11.18 0.87
N TYR A 102 5.13 -10.53 1.28
CA TYR A 102 6.45 -10.64 0.63
C TYR A 102 6.95 -12.09 0.53
N ASP A 103 6.76 -12.87 1.58
CA ASP A 103 7.12 -14.31 1.64
C ASP A 103 6.37 -15.17 0.63
N LEU A 104 5.20 -14.74 0.15
CA LEU A 104 4.38 -15.46 -0.82
C LEU A 104 4.60 -14.98 -2.27
N GLN A 105 5.16 -13.79 -2.48
CA GLN A 105 5.28 -13.19 -3.81
C GLN A 105 6.05 -14.07 -4.79
N GLU A 106 7.21 -14.59 -4.38
CA GLU A 106 8.02 -15.47 -5.24
C GLU A 106 7.28 -16.77 -5.60
N THR A 107 6.59 -17.35 -4.63
CA THR A 107 5.80 -18.57 -4.82
C THR A 107 4.66 -18.34 -5.79
N VAL A 108 3.91 -17.25 -5.62
CA VAL A 108 2.81 -16.87 -6.51
C VAL A 108 3.32 -16.64 -7.94
N CYS A 109 4.42 -15.91 -8.11
CA CYS A 109 5.01 -15.69 -9.44
C CYS A 109 5.45 -17.00 -10.12
N LYS A 110 6.07 -17.92 -9.38
CA LYS A 110 6.46 -19.24 -9.90
C LYS A 110 5.26 -20.08 -10.33
N LEU A 111 4.20 -20.09 -9.53
CA LEU A 111 2.98 -20.83 -9.83
C LEU A 111 2.23 -20.24 -11.03
N ALA A 112 2.10 -18.93 -11.11
CA ALA A 112 1.50 -18.25 -12.26
C ALA A 112 2.24 -18.58 -13.57
N LYS A 113 3.57 -18.49 -13.57
CA LYS A 113 4.40 -18.86 -14.74
C LYS A 113 4.21 -20.32 -15.15
N ARG A 114 4.12 -21.24 -14.19
CA ARG A 114 3.90 -22.67 -14.48
C ARG A 114 2.54 -22.92 -15.15
N GLU A 115 1.53 -22.12 -14.83
CA GLU A 115 0.21 -22.20 -15.46
C GLU A 115 0.07 -21.33 -16.72
N GLY A 116 1.14 -20.65 -17.15
CA GLY A 116 1.10 -19.77 -18.33
C GLY A 116 0.23 -18.52 -18.16
N LYS A 117 0.00 -18.09 -16.92
CA LYS A 117 -0.85 -16.96 -16.56
C LYS A 117 -0.02 -15.78 -16.05
N SER A 118 -0.55 -14.57 -16.18
CA SER A 118 -0.04 -13.43 -15.43
C SER A 118 -0.28 -13.61 -13.93
N THR A 119 0.52 -12.96 -13.10
CA THR A 119 0.37 -13.02 -11.65
C THR A 119 -1.02 -12.55 -11.20
N ASN A 120 -1.56 -11.51 -11.84
CA ASN A 120 -2.89 -10.98 -11.51
C ASN A 120 -4.02 -11.97 -11.88
N GLU A 121 -3.97 -12.61 -13.05
CA GLU A 121 -4.94 -13.64 -13.46
C GLU A 121 -4.91 -14.84 -12.53
N TYR A 122 -3.71 -15.27 -12.12
CA TYR A 122 -3.54 -16.37 -11.18
C TYR A 122 -4.14 -16.03 -9.80
N LEU A 123 -3.88 -14.82 -9.29
CA LEU A 123 -4.43 -14.35 -8.03
C LEU A 123 -5.96 -14.20 -8.07
N ASP A 124 -6.53 -13.67 -9.15
CA ASP A 124 -7.99 -13.57 -9.32
C ASP A 124 -8.63 -14.96 -9.27
N GLU A 125 -8.05 -15.93 -9.95
CA GLU A 125 -8.55 -17.31 -9.94
C GLU A 125 -8.45 -17.96 -8.55
N LEU A 126 -7.34 -17.74 -7.82
CA LEU A 126 -7.18 -18.22 -6.44
C LEU A 126 -8.24 -17.64 -5.51
N LEU A 127 -8.48 -16.33 -5.61
CA LEU A 127 -9.48 -15.64 -4.81
C LEU A 127 -10.88 -16.17 -5.12
N ARG A 128 -11.25 -16.34 -6.40
CA ARG A 128 -12.56 -16.90 -6.80
C ARG A 128 -12.74 -18.32 -6.28
N LYS A 129 -11.75 -19.19 -6.43
CA LYS A 129 -11.76 -20.56 -5.89
C LYS A 129 -11.89 -20.59 -4.37
N GLY A 130 -11.16 -19.71 -3.67
CA GLY A 130 -11.19 -19.59 -2.22
C GLY A 130 -12.55 -19.14 -1.69
N ILE A 131 -13.16 -18.15 -2.32
CA ILE A 131 -14.50 -17.64 -1.96
C ILE A 131 -15.57 -18.72 -2.20
N HIS A 132 -15.56 -19.37 -3.36
CA HIS A 132 -16.53 -20.45 -3.64
C HIS A 132 -16.41 -21.65 -2.70
N ARG A 133 -15.21 -21.98 -2.23
CA ARG A 133 -15.01 -23.07 -1.28
C ARG A 133 -15.55 -22.73 0.10
N ARG A 134 -15.40 -21.48 0.56
CA ARG A 134 -15.92 -21.01 1.86
C ARG A 134 -17.43 -20.81 1.85
N SER A 135 -18.01 -20.28 0.79
CA SER A 135 -19.47 -20.09 0.71
C SER A 135 -20.22 -21.42 0.78
N ARG A 136 -19.71 -22.49 0.19
CA ARG A 136 -20.31 -23.84 0.35
C ARG A 136 -20.28 -24.38 1.78
N CYS A 137 -19.25 -24.01 2.57
CA CYS A 137 -19.19 -24.42 3.99
C CYS A 137 -20.14 -23.62 4.87
N PHE A 138 -20.40 -22.35 4.52
CA PHE A 138 -21.27 -21.47 5.31
C PHE A 138 -22.76 -21.86 5.20
N PHE A 139 -23.21 -22.25 4.01
CA PHE A 139 -24.59 -22.69 3.78
C PHE A 139 -24.89 -24.11 4.28
N ARG A 140 -23.86 -24.90 4.60
CA ARG A 140 -24.03 -26.26 5.12
C ARG A 140 -24.30 -26.32 6.63
N ASN A 141 -23.98 -25.26 7.37
CA ASN A 141 -24.14 -25.18 8.82
C ASN A 141 -25.38 -24.38 9.25
N SER A 142 -26.22 -23.92 8.33
CA SER A 142 -27.46 -23.17 8.63
C SER A 142 -28.72 -24.06 8.67
N ASP A 143 -28.61 -25.35 8.37
CA ASP A 143 -29.74 -26.31 8.37
C ASP A 143 -29.58 -27.42 9.44
N ALA A 144 -28.90 -27.08 10.57
CA ALA A 144 -28.79 -27.98 11.71
C ALA A 144 -29.34 -27.34 13.00
#